data_eee949d4b3c704c2cfb9a86c809d6c3b
#
_entry.id   eee949d4b3c704c2cfb9a86c809d6c3b
#
_cell.length_a   1.000
_cell.length_b   1.000
_cell.length_c   1.000
_cell.angle_alpha   90.00
_cell.angle_beta   90.00
_cell.angle_gamma   90.00
#
_symmetry.space_group_name_H-M   'P 1'
#
loop_
_entity.id
_entity.type
_entity.pdbx_description
1 polymer ?
#
loop_
_entity_poly.entity_id
_entity_poly.type
_entity_poly.pdbx_seq_one_letter_code
_entity_poly.pdbx_strand_id
1 'polypeptide(L)'
;KFLANIREVDAIVHVVRAFDDENVMREQGREDAFVDPLADIDTINLELILADLESVNKRYARVEKIARTQKDKDSVAEFNVLQKIKPVLEDGKSARTIEFTEEEQKVVKGLFLLTTKPVLYVANVDEDVVADPDSIDYVKQIRDFAATENAEVVVISARAEEEISELDDEDKAEFLEAM
;
A
#
# COMPACT_ATOMS: atom_id res chain seq x y z
N LYS A 1 8.27 5.80 -13.90
CA LYS A 1 6.96 6.33 -14.35
C LYS A 1 5.80 5.87 -13.46
N PHE A 2 5.76 4.60 -13.05
CA PHE A 2 4.71 4.03 -12.20
C PHE A 2 4.61 4.73 -10.83
N LEU A 3 5.74 4.89 -10.13
CA LEU A 3 5.75 5.55 -8.82
C LEU A 3 5.38 7.03 -8.88
N ALA A 4 5.72 7.72 -9.96
CA ALA A 4 5.34 9.12 -10.14
C ALA A 4 3.82 9.30 -10.25
N ASN A 5 3.14 8.39 -10.92
CA ASN A 5 1.68 8.42 -11.04
C ASN A 5 0.98 8.16 -9.69
N ILE A 6 1.54 7.28 -8.85
CA ILE A 6 1.01 6.99 -7.52
C ILE A 6 1.13 8.19 -6.58
N ARG A 7 2.14 9.04 -6.75
CA ARG A 7 2.34 10.24 -5.90
C ARG A 7 1.19 11.25 -5.98
N GLU A 8 0.50 11.32 -7.10
CA GLU A 8 -0.58 12.27 -7.37
C GLU A 8 -1.96 11.79 -6.88
N VAL A 9 -2.11 10.52 -6.52
CA VAL A 9 -3.38 9.97 -6.07
C VAL A 9 -3.58 10.12 -4.56
N ASP A 10 -4.84 10.09 -4.11
CA ASP A 10 -5.19 10.28 -2.70
C ASP A 10 -5.12 9.00 -1.87
N ALA A 11 -5.17 7.85 -2.50
CA ALA A 11 -5.14 6.54 -1.85
C ALA A 11 -4.50 5.49 -2.75
N ILE A 12 -4.00 4.42 -2.16
CA ILE A 12 -3.39 3.29 -2.86
C ILE A 12 -4.26 2.05 -2.68
N VAL A 13 -4.55 1.38 -3.77
CA VAL A 13 -5.19 0.06 -3.75
C VAL A 13 -4.10 -0.98 -4.04
N HIS A 14 -3.84 -1.83 -3.06
CA HIS A 14 -2.85 -2.90 -3.18
C HIS A 14 -3.57 -4.24 -3.39
N VAL A 15 -3.50 -4.76 -4.59
CA VAL A 15 -4.09 -6.07 -4.93
C VAL A 15 -3.09 -7.17 -4.57
N VAL A 16 -3.49 -8.06 -3.68
CA VAL A 16 -2.65 -9.15 -3.17
C VAL A 16 -3.26 -10.48 -3.59
N ARG A 17 -2.43 -11.32 -4.19
CA ARG A 17 -2.86 -12.67 -4.57
C ARG A 17 -2.95 -13.56 -3.33
N ALA A 18 -4.12 -14.15 -3.12
CA ALA A 18 -4.41 -15.06 -2.02
C ALA A 18 -4.93 -16.43 -2.50
N PHE A 19 -4.42 -16.88 -3.65
CA PHE A 19 -4.71 -18.20 -4.22
C PHE A 19 -3.46 -18.79 -4.87
N ASP A 20 -3.39 -20.11 -4.93
CA ASP A 20 -2.32 -20.82 -5.61
C ASP A 20 -2.65 -20.97 -7.10
N ASP A 21 -1.74 -20.58 -7.98
CA ASP A 21 -1.84 -20.76 -9.42
C ASP A 21 -0.52 -21.32 -9.94
N GLU A 22 -0.58 -22.55 -10.43
CA GLU A 22 0.56 -23.27 -10.98
C GLU A 22 1.15 -22.60 -12.24
N ASN A 23 0.36 -21.76 -12.91
CA ASN A 23 0.76 -21.10 -14.15
C ASN A 23 1.49 -19.77 -13.92
N VAL A 24 1.46 -19.23 -12.71
CA VAL A 24 2.09 -17.96 -12.38
C VAL A 24 3.45 -18.20 -11.77
N MET A 25 4.51 -18.04 -12.58
CA MET A 25 5.88 -18.03 -12.06
C MET A 25 6.14 -16.77 -11.26
N ARG A 26 6.66 -16.94 -10.06
CA ARG A 26 7.22 -15.82 -9.31
C ARG A 26 8.55 -15.39 -9.92
N GLU A 27 8.82 -14.10 -9.94
CA GLU A 27 10.07 -13.52 -10.45
C GLU A 27 11.36 -14.13 -9.85
N GLN A 28 11.24 -14.91 -8.78
CA GLN A 28 12.38 -15.46 -8.05
C GLN A 28 12.80 -16.88 -8.45
N GLY A 29 12.22 -17.46 -9.49
CA GLY A 29 12.70 -18.70 -10.10
C GLY A 29 12.67 -19.95 -9.21
N ARG A 30 11.82 -20.00 -8.20
CA ARG A 30 11.60 -21.19 -7.37
C ARG A 30 10.38 -21.96 -7.86
N GLU A 31 10.60 -23.17 -8.31
CA GLU A 31 9.54 -24.08 -8.79
C GLU A 31 8.54 -24.48 -7.70
N ASP A 32 8.91 -24.32 -6.42
CA ASP A 32 8.08 -24.65 -5.24
C ASP A 32 7.48 -23.40 -4.56
N ALA A 33 7.20 -22.33 -5.31
CA ALA A 33 6.76 -21.09 -4.71
C ALA A 33 5.29 -21.15 -4.28
N PHE A 34 5.06 -21.48 -3.03
CA PHE A 34 3.76 -21.23 -2.38
C PHE A 34 3.45 -19.74 -2.42
N VAL A 35 2.17 -19.40 -2.55
CA VAL A 35 1.71 -18.04 -2.41
C VAL A 35 2.00 -17.56 -1.00
N ASP A 36 2.69 -16.44 -0.88
CA ASP A 36 2.95 -15.78 0.39
C ASP A 36 2.48 -14.33 0.32
N PRO A 37 1.21 -14.07 0.73
CA PRO A 37 0.64 -12.72 0.66
C PRO A 37 1.43 -11.69 1.46
N LEU A 38 1.97 -12.07 2.60
CA LEU A 38 2.76 -11.15 3.44
C LEU A 38 4.09 -10.79 2.77
N ALA A 39 4.77 -11.74 2.14
CA ALA A 39 5.99 -11.46 1.40
C ALA A 39 5.73 -10.55 0.19
N ASP A 40 4.62 -10.73 -0.50
CA ASP A 40 4.21 -9.88 -1.61
C ASP A 40 3.90 -8.44 -1.14
N ILE A 41 3.21 -8.30 0.00
CA ILE A 41 2.96 -7.00 0.63
C ILE A 41 4.28 -6.34 1.04
N ASP A 42 5.17 -7.07 1.69
CA ASP A 42 6.46 -6.56 2.15
C ASP A 42 7.32 -6.07 0.98
N THR A 43 7.33 -6.80 -0.12
CA THR A 43 8.09 -6.42 -1.32
C THR A 43 7.63 -5.08 -1.89
N ILE A 44 6.32 -4.89 -2.04
CA ILE A 44 5.76 -3.63 -2.54
C ILE A 44 5.94 -2.50 -1.52
N ASN A 45 5.69 -2.76 -0.25
CA ASN A 45 5.89 -1.77 0.80
C ASN A 45 7.35 -1.32 0.87
N LEU A 46 8.30 -2.22 0.72
CA LEU A 46 9.71 -1.89 0.69
C LEU A 46 10.06 -0.96 -0.48
N GLU A 47 9.53 -1.23 -1.68
CA GLU A 47 9.70 -0.33 -2.83
C GLU A 47 9.17 1.08 -2.55
N LEU A 48 7.97 1.18 -1.97
CA LEU A 48 7.36 2.46 -1.62
C LEU A 48 8.16 3.19 -0.54
N ILE A 49 8.64 2.47 0.46
CA ILE A 49 9.47 3.02 1.55
C ILE A 49 10.81 3.52 1.02
N LEU A 50 11.48 2.78 0.15
CA LEU A 50 12.74 3.19 -0.46
C LEU A 50 12.58 4.42 -1.35
N ALA A 51 11.50 4.50 -2.11
CA ALA A 51 11.20 5.67 -2.92
C ALA A 51 10.96 6.92 -2.07
N ASP A 52 10.22 6.77 -0.96
CA ASP A 52 9.99 7.85 -0.02
C ASP A 52 11.28 8.25 0.71
N LEU A 53 12.10 7.29 1.10
CA LEU A 53 13.37 7.55 1.74
C LEU A 53 14.31 8.35 0.84
N GLU A 54 14.36 8.04 -0.44
CA GLU A 54 15.12 8.82 -1.42
C GLU A 54 14.63 10.27 -1.48
N SER A 55 13.32 10.48 -1.59
CA SER A 55 12.70 11.81 -1.58
C SER A 55 12.97 12.57 -0.29
N VAL A 56 12.82 11.90 0.85
CA VAL A 56 13.06 12.47 2.18
C VAL A 56 14.52 12.87 2.34
N ASN A 57 15.46 12.04 1.93
CA ASN A 57 16.89 12.35 2.05
C ASN A 57 17.30 13.56 1.21
N LYS A 58 16.81 13.67 -0.02
CA LYS A 58 17.05 14.83 -0.88
C LYS A 58 16.50 16.11 -0.25
N ARG A 59 15.28 16.04 0.25
CA ARG A 59 14.60 17.17 0.86
C ARG A 59 15.21 17.55 2.21
N TYR A 60 15.59 16.57 3.01
CA TYR A 60 16.26 16.75 4.29
C TYR A 60 17.55 17.54 4.14
N ALA A 61 18.43 17.13 3.23
CA ALA A 61 19.70 17.81 2.99
C ALA A 61 19.51 19.28 2.57
N ARG A 62 18.51 19.54 1.74
CA ARG A 62 18.19 20.90 1.28
C ARG A 62 17.63 21.77 2.40
N VAL A 63 16.64 21.25 3.12
CA VAL A 63 15.90 22.00 4.15
C VAL A 63 16.77 22.20 5.40
N GLU A 64 17.59 21.24 5.77
CA GLU A 64 18.53 21.37 6.89
C GLU A 64 19.41 22.60 6.75
N LYS A 65 19.96 22.80 5.55
CA LYS A 65 20.80 23.96 5.28
C LYS A 65 20.05 25.28 5.44
N ILE A 66 18.83 25.35 4.91
CA ILE A 66 17.97 26.54 4.98
C ILE A 66 17.53 26.79 6.43
N ALA A 67 17.08 25.76 7.13
CA ALA A 67 16.61 25.87 8.51
C ALA A 67 17.69 26.37 9.48
N ARG A 68 18.95 25.95 9.25
CA ARG A 68 20.09 26.37 10.07
C ARG A 68 20.54 27.79 9.79
N THR A 69 20.44 28.25 8.55
CA THR A 69 20.97 29.56 8.13
C THR A 69 19.96 30.68 8.18
N GLN A 70 18.74 30.44 7.75
CA GLN A 70 17.73 31.47 7.57
C GLN A 70 16.66 31.50 8.67
N LYS A 71 16.54 30.43 9.46
CA LYS A 71 15.53 30.26 10.53
C LYS A 71 14.09 30.56 10.07
N ASP A 72 13.81 30.29 8.81
CA ASP A 72 12.48 30.44 8.25
C ASP A 72 11.52 29.44 8.90
N LYS A 73 10.35 29.90 9.32
CA LYS A 73 9.36 29.08 10.04
C LYS A 73 8.91 27.86 9.25
N ASP A 74 8.69 28.02 7.96
CA ASP A 74 8.22 26.93 7.11
C ASP A 74 9.33 25.86 6.92
N SER A 75 10.56 26.31 6.76
CA SER A 75 11.70 25.40 6.63
C SER A 75 12.00 24.66 7.93
N VAL A 76 11.85 25.32 9.08
CA VAL A 76 12.02 24.68 10.38
C VAL A 76 10.91 23.66 10.63
N ALA A 77 9.64 23.98 10.30
CA ALA A 77 8.51 23.06 10.42
C ALA A 77 8.71 21.83 9.52
N GLU A 78 9.12 22.02 8.28
CA GLU A 78 9.42 20.94 7.35
C GLU A 78 10.57 20.06 7.85
N PHE A 79 11.63 20.67 8.33
CA PHE A 79 12.79 19.95 8.88
C PHE A 79 12.40 19.08 10.08
N ASN A 80 11.59 19.60 10.99
CA ASN A 80 11.10 18.85 12.15
C ASN A 80 10.26 17.64 11.74
N VAL A 81 9.40 17.78 10.72
CA VAL A 81 8.61 16.68 10.16
C VAL A 81 9.50 15.64 9.51
N LEU A 82 10.49 16.07 8.73
CA LEU A 82 11.44 15.16 8.09
C LEU A 82 12.29 14.39 9.11
N GLN A 83 12.64 15.02 10.23
CA GLN A 83 13.33 14.35 11.34
C GLN A 83 12.50 13.25 12.01
N LYS A 84 11.15 13.34 11.97
CA LYS A 84 10.27 12.28 12.44
C LYS A 84 10.13 11.15 11.44
N ILE A 85 10.05 11.47 10.16
CA ILE A 85 9.79 10.51 9.08
C ILE A 85 11.03 9.67 8.77
N LYS A 86 12.19 10.30 8.64
CA LYS A 86 13.41 9.63 8.19
C LYS A 86 13.75 8.37 8.99
N PRO A 87 13.79 8.37 10.33
CA PRO A 87 14.11 7.17 11.10
C PRO A 87 13.12 6.03 10.92
N VAL A 88 11.85 6.36 10.74
CA VAL A 88 10.78 5.37 10.54
C VAL A 88 10.95 4.66 9.21
N LEU A 89 11.25 5.39 8.15
CA LEU A 89 11.53 4.82 6.83
C LEU A 89 12.82 4.00 6.83
N GLU A 90 13.86 4.48 7.50
CA GLU A 90 15.13 3.73 7.66
C GLU A 90 14.95 2.42 8.42
N ASP A 91 13.98 2.38 9.34
CA ASP A 91 13.60 1.16 10.09
C ASP A 91 12.67 0.23 9.28
N GLY A 92 12.39 0.55 8.02
CA GLY A 92 11.56 -0.27 7.15
C GLY A 92 10.06 -0.16 7.42
N LYS A 93 9.62 0.91 8.07
CA LYS A 93 8.21 1.16 8.38
C LYS A 93 7.63 2.26 7.51
N SER A 94 6.32 2.19 7.25
CA SER A 94 5.61 3.22 6.51
C SER A 94 5.41 4.48 7.35
N ALA A 95 5.49 5.65 6.72
CA ALA A 95 5.29 6.93 7.39
C ALA A 95 3.86 7.11 7.96
N ARG A 96 2.87 6.35 7.45
CA ARG A 96 1.49 6.35 7.98
C ARG A 96 1.37 5.86 9.42
N THR A 97 2.38 5.18 9.94
CA THR A 97 2.42 4.72 11.33
C THR A 97 2.76 5.84 12.32
N ILE A 98 3.18 7.00 11.83
CA ILE A 98 3.55 8.16 12.64
C ILE A 98 2.30 9.00 12.94
N GLU A 99 2.14 9.39 14.20
CA GLU A 99 1.13 10.37 14.58
C GLU A 99 1.65 11.79 14.35
N PHE A 100 0.96 12.55 13.52
CA PHE A 100 1.26 13.94 13.25
C PHE A 100 0.21 14.85 13.84
N THR A 101 0.64 16.03 14.30
CA THR A 101 -0.28 17.11 14.66
C THR A 101 -0.96 17.67 13.41
N GLU A 102 -2.03 18.45 13.57
CA GLU A 102 -2.71 19.08 12.43
C GLU A 102 -1.78 19.95 11.59
N GLU A 103 -0.88 20.69 12.24
CA GLU A 103 0.11 21.53 11.57
C GLU A 103 1.13 20.67 10.80
N GLU A 104 1.61 19.59 11.41
CA GLU A 104 2.52 18.64 10.78
C GLU A 104 1.88 17.95 9.57
N GLN A 105 0.59 17.60 9.65
CA GLN A 105 -0.14 16.99 8.54
C GLN A 105 -0.20 17.89 7.30
N LYS A 106 -0.30 19.20 7.49
CA LYS A 106 -0.25 20.17 6.38
C LYS A 106 1.10 20.13 5.66
N VAL A 107 2.18 20.00 6.41
CA VAL A 107 3.54 19.86 5.86
C VAL A 107 3.66 18.52 5.13
N VAL A 108 3.19 17.44 5.73
CA VAL A 108 3.23 16.08 5.15
C VAL A 108 2.49 16.03 3.82
N LYS A 109 1.34 16.69 3.68
CA LYS A 109 0.63 16.79 2.40
C LYS A 109 1.48 17.37 1.28
N GLY A 110 2.28 18.37 1.58
CA GLY A 110 3.19 19.01 0.61
C GLY A 110 4.40 18.18 0.23
N LEU A 111 4.67 17.08 0.93
CA LEU A 111 5.79 16.19 0.63
C LEU A 111 5.46 15.15 -0.43
N PHE A 112 4.21 14.86 -0.70
CA PHE A 112 3.73 13.87 -1.67
C PHE A 112 4.35 12.48 -1.49
N LEU A 113 4.45 12.04 -0.24
CA LEU A 113 4.98 10.71 0.08
C LEU A 113 3.98 9.61 -0.26
N LEU A 114 4.50 8.45 -0.64
CA LEU A 114 3.69 7.27 -0.97
C LEU A 114 3.19 6.55 0.29
N THR A 115 4.05 6.42 1.29
CA THR A 115 3.76 5.65 2.51
C THR A 115 2.88 6.38 3.53
N THR A 116 2.52 7.64 3.28
CA THR A 116 1.54 8.38 4.10
C THR A 116 0.12 8.25 3.58
N LYS A 117 -0.07 7.77 2.36
CA LYS A 117 -1.39 7.61 1.74
C LYS A 117 -2.16 6.47 2.39
N PRO A 118 -3.50 6.58 2.52
CA PRO A 118 -4.33 5.45 2.93
C PRO A 118 -4.18 4.28 1.94
N VAL A 119 -4.16 3.06 2.47
CA VAL A 119 -4.07 1.84 1.67
C VAL A 119 -5.32 1.00 1.88
N LEU A 120 -5.89 0.53 0.77
CA LEU A 120 -6.89 -0.51 0.74
C LEU A 120 -6.24 -1.78 0.21
N TYR A 121 -6.25 -2.84 0.98
CA TYR A 121 -5.81 -4.14 0.53
C TYR A 121 -6.95 -4.89 -0.12
N VAL A 122 -6.71 -5.41 -1.32
CA VAL A 122 -7.66 -6.23 -2.05
C VAL A 122 -7.08 -7.64 -2.13
N ALA A 123 -7.69 -8.57 -1.39
CA ALA A 123 -7.31 -9.98 -1.43
C ALA A 123 -7.99 -10.64 -2.61
N ASN A 124 -7.20 -11.03 -3.61
CA ASN A 124 -7.70 -11.75 -4.78
C ASN A 124 -7.63 -13.25 -4.50
N VAL A 125 -8.80 -13.87 -4.39
CA VAL A 125 -8.97 -15.29 -4.06
C VAL A 125 -9.57 -16.05 -5.23
N ASP A 126 -9.57 -17.40 -5.14
CA ASP A 126 -10.31 -18.23 -6.07
C ASP A 126 -11.83 -18.04 -5.92
N GLU A 127 -12.55 -18.32 -6.99
CA GLU A 127 -14.03 -18.18 -7.03
C GLU A 127 -14.73 -18.95 -5.91
N ASP A 128 -14.26 -20.15 -5.62
CA ASP A 128 -14.81 -21.03 -4.60
C ASP A 128 -14.72 -20.44 -3.18
N VAL A 129 -13.84 -19.49 -2.97
CA VAL A 129 -13.50 -18.91 -1.66
C VAL A 129 -14.22 -17.58 -1.43
N VAL A 130 -14.71 -16.92 -2.48
CA VAL A 130 -15.35 -15.60 -2.38
C VAL A 130 -16.54 -15.58 -1.41
N ALA A 131 -17.31 -16.69 -1.35
CA ALA A 131 -18.46 -16.80 -0.46
C ALA A 131 -18.09 -16.97 1.02
N ASP A 132 -16.91 -17.54 1.31
CA ASP A 132 -16.39 -17.73 2.66
C ASP A 132 -14.88 -17.42 2.70
N PRO A 133 -14.52 -16.13 2.59
CA PRO A 133 -13.11 -15.73 2.47
C PRO A 133 -12.28 -16.04 3.70
N ASP A 134 -12.91 -16.12 4.88
CA ASP A 134 -12.19 -16.38 6.12
C ASP A 134 -11.84 -17.87 6.32
N SER A 135 -12.26 -18.73 5.38
CA SER A 135 -11.92 -20.16 5.38
C SER A 135 -10.47 -20.46 5.04
N ILE A 136 -9.75 -19.49 4.46
CA ILE A 136 -8.35 -19.66 4.06
C ILE A 136 -7.42 -18.74 4.86
N ASP A 137 -6.25 -19.29 5.22
CA ASP A 137 -5.24 -18.58 6.01
C ASP A 137 -4.66 -17.34 5.30
N TYR A 138 -4.60 -17.33 3.99
CA TYR A 138 -4.07 -16.20 3.22
C TYR A 138 -4.86 -14.91 3.48
N VAL A 139 -6.18 -14.98 3.48
CA VAL A 139 -7.05 -13.83 3.76
C VAL A 139 -6.87 -13.36 5.19
N LYS A 140 -6.80 -14.30 6.13
CA LYS A 140 -6.57 -14.00 7.55
C LYS A 140 -5.23 -13.28 7.76
N GLN A 141 -4.17 -13.74 7.11
CA GLN A 141 -2.85 -13.10 7.17
C GLN A 141 -2.90 -11.66 6.67
N ILE A 142 -3.59 -11.41 5.55
CA ILE A 142 -3.76 -10.07 4.99
C ILE A 142 -4.56 -9.18 5.94
N ARG A 143 -5.65 -9.69 6.52
CA ARG A 143 -6.47 -8.95 7.49
C ARG A 143 -5.69 -8.59 8.75
N ASP A 144 -4.92 -9.52 9.29
CA ASP A 144 -4.10 -9.30 10.48
C ASP A 144 -3.02 -8.22 10.21
N PHE A 145 -2.40 -8.27 9.06
CA PHE A 145 -1.42 -7.26 8.65
C PHE A 145 -2.08 -5.89 8.46
N ALA A 146 -3.21 -5.83 7.75
CA ALA A 146 -3.94 -4.58 7.51
C ALA A 146 -4.40 -3.92 8.82
N ALA A 147 -4.78 -4.71 9.82
CA ALA A 147 -5.15 -4.21 11.14
C ALA A 147 -4.00 -3.48 11.83
N THR A 148 -2.75 -3.87 11.61
CA THR A 148 -1.58 -3.18 12.16
C THR A 148 -1.39 -1.77 11.60
N GLU A 149 -1.92 -1.52 10.41
CA GLU A 149 -1.86 -0.22 9.72
C GLU A 149 -3.19 0.56 9.76
N ASN A 150 -4.21 0.05 10.44
CA ASN A 150 -5.58 0.56 10.38
C ASN A 150 -6.14 0.62 8.95
N ALA A 151 -5.73 -0.31 8.11
CA ALA A 151 -6.17 -0.43 6.73
C ALA A 151 -7.34 -1.42 6.60
N GLU A 152 -8.17 -1.20 5.59
CA GLU A 152 -9.27 -2.09 5.26
C GLU A 152 -8.84 -3.17 4.26
N VAL A 153 -9.56 -4.29 4.26
CA VAL A 153 -9.37 -5.40 3.32
C VAL A 153 -10.70 -5.72 2.64
N VAL A 154 -10.65 -5.76 1.32
CA VAL A 154 -11.75 -6.23 0.48
C VAL A 154 -11.33 -7.54 -0.18
N VAL A 155 -12.21 -8.52 -0.20
CA VAL A 155 -11.96 -9.82 -0.83
C VAL A 155 -12.71 -9.88 -2.15
N ILE A 156 -11.98 -10.19 -3.23
CA ILE A 156 -12.55 -10.34 -4.57
C ILE A 156 -12.03 -11.62 -5.23
N SER A 157 -12.70 -12.06 -6.29
CA SER A 157 -12.13 -12.98 -7.27
C SER A 157 -12.06 -12.25 -8.62
N ALA A 158 -10.87 -11.97 -9.10
CA ALA A 158 -10.68 -11.34 -10.41
C ALA A 158 -11.26 -12.21 -11.53
N ARG A 159 -11.16 -13.52 -11.39
CA ARG A 159 -11.73 -14.48 -12.35
C ARG A 159 -13.26 -14.43 -12.37
N ALA A 160 -13.91 -14.39 -11.22
CA ALA A 160 -15.36 -14.23 -11.14
C ALA A 160 -15.82 -12.90 -11.73
N GLU A 161 -15.09 -11.80 -11.47
CA GLU A 161 -15.41 -10.50 -12.05
C GLU A 161 -15.16 -10.43 -13.56
N GLU A 162 -14.17 -11.14 -14.09
CA GLU A 162 -13.98 -11.29 -15.52
C GLU A 162 -15.17 -11.99 -16.17
N GLU A 163 -15.66 -13.05 -15.56
CA GLU A 163 -16.89 -13.75 -16.01
C GLU A 163 -18.11 -12.83 -15.96
N ILE A 164 -18.27 -12.02 -14.92
CA ILE A 164 -19.33 -11.02 -14.80
C ILE A 164 -19.24 -9.98 -15.92
N SER A 165 -18.05 -9.54 -16.28
CA SER A 165 -17.85 -8.53 -17.31
C SER A 165 -18.23 -9.00 -18.71
N GLU A 166 -18.27 -10.31 -18.95
CA GLU A 166 -18.72 -10.92 -20.20
C GLU A 166 -20.24 -11.10 -20.29
N LEU A 167 -20.97 -10.93 -19.18
CA LEU A 167 -22.43 -11.01 -19.11
C LEU A 167 -23.08 -9.68 -19.54
N ASP A 168 -24.33 -9.74 -19.96
CA ASP A 168 -25.15 -8.53 -20.14
C ASP A 168 -25.57 -7.95 -18.78
N ASP A 169 -26.18 -6.74 -18.77
CA ASP A 169 -26.50 -6.04 -17.54
C ASP A 169 -27.53 -6.77 -16.66
N GLU A 170 -28.47 -7.51 -17.23
CA GLU A 170 -29.42 -8.32 -16.51
C GLU A 170 -28.75 -9.52 -15.85
N ASP A 171 -27.94 -10.24 -16.60
CA ASP A 171 -27.20 -11.41 -16.11
C ASP A 171 -26.17 -11.02 -15.04
N LYS A 172 -25.55 -9.85 -15.16
CA LYS A 172 -24.65 -9.30 -14.13
C LYS A 172 -25.36 -9.11 -12.80
N ALA A 173 -26.56 -8.56 -12.81
CA ALA A 173 -27.33 -8.33 -11.59
C ALA A 173 -27.68 -9.65 -10.89
N GLU A 174 -28.14 -10.65 -11.64
CA GLU A 174 -28.46 -11.98 -11.11
C GLU A 174 -27.21 -12.68 -10.56
N PHE A 175 -26.08 -12.58 -11.25
CA PHE A 175 -24.82 -13.18 -10.83
C PHE A 175 -24.30 -12.55 -9.54
N LEU A 176 -24.37 -11.23 -9.41
CA LEU A 176 -23.95 -10.52 -8.21
C LEU A 176 -24.83 -10.82 -7.01
N GLU A 177 -26.14 -10.99 -7.19
CA GLU A 177 -27.05 -11.42 -6.12
C GLU A 177 -26.75 -12.84 -5.62
N ALA A 178 -26.28 -13.73 -6.49
CA ALA A 178 -25.89 -15.10 -6.13
C ALA A 178 -24.57 -15.18 -5.37
N MET A 179 -23.76 -14.17 -5.47
CA MET A 179 -22.47 -14.07 -4.77
C MET A 179 -22.60 -13.30 -3.44
#